data_0e1826f3f1218b4f2499189b957f9559
#
_entry.id   0e1826f3f1218b4f2499189b957f9559
#
_cell.length_a   1.000
_cell.length_b   1.000
_cell.length_c   1.000
_cell.angle_alpha   90.00
_cell.angle_beta   90.00
_cell.angle_gamma   90.00
#
_symmetry.space_group_name_H-M   'P 1'
#
loop_
_entity.id
_entity.type
_entity.pdbx_description
1 polymer ?
#
loop_
_entity_poly.entity_id
_entity_poly.type
_entity_poly.pdbx_seq_one_letter_code
_entity_poly.pdbx_strand_id
1 'polypeptide(L)'
;MRKTTNRLDEMQEQKLLHIECKGCRFAFWALLASIFIQMFLFGAGDFKQIAGEWIVFMVLALYLSISCMRAGIWSRSLKPTFKTNLVASFVAAVAAGAVTAAISYKNYGAIEGAAASFVIFAIMIFFLCMIALTFSLAAYKRRIKKMEEDYTEDDK
;
A
#
# COMPACT_ATOMS: atom_id res chain seq x y z
N MET A 1 -45.61 -18.36 -0.96
CA MET A 1 -44.24 -18.61 -0.40
C MET A 1 -43.54 -17.30 -0.21
N ARG A 2 -43.44 -16.82 1.03
CA ARG A 2 -42.74 -15.59 1.43
C ARG A 2 -41.26 -15.89 1.44
N LYS A 3 -40.50 -15.34 0.49
CA LYS A 3 -39.02 -15.31 0.56
C LYS A 3 -38.64 -14.49 1.81
N THR A 4 -38.28 -15.15 2.88
CA THR A 4 -37.57 -14.56 4.01
C THR A 4 -36.20 -14.13 3.48
N THR A 5 -36.09 -12.89 3.02
CA THR A 5 -34.80 -12.23 2.79
C THR A 5 -34.18 -12.15 4.18
N ASN A 6 -33.12 -12.93 4.39
CA ASN A 6 -32.31 -12.91 5.60
C ASN A 6 -31.60 -11.54 5.61
N ARG A 7 -32.28 -10.51 6.09
CA ARG A 7 -31.67 -9.19 6.33
C ARG A 7 -30.85 -9.35 7.59
N LEU A 8 -29.55 -9.32 7.43
CA LEU A 8 -28.63 -9.11 8.53
C LEU A 8 -29.08 -7.86 9.28
N ASP A 9 -29.14 -7.94 10.60
CA ASP A 9 -29.36 -6.78 11.46
C ASP A 9 -28.20 -5.77 11.21
N GLU A 10 -28.50 -4.47 11.26
CA GLU A 10 -27.51 -3.41 10.99
C GLU A 10 -26.21 -3.58 11.80
N MET A 11 -26.36 -4.07 13.04
CA MET A 11 -25.22 -4.40 13.90
C MET A 11 -24.40 -5.59 13.35
N GLN A 12 -25.05 -6.59 12.76
CA GLN A 12 -24.39 -7.75 12.17
C GLN A 12 -23.68 -7.35 10.87
N GLU A 13 -24.27 -6.49 10.06
CA GLU A 13 -23.68 -5.95 8.84
C GLU A 13 -22.43 -5.13 9.15
N GLN A 14 -22.48 -4.26 10.16
CA GLN A 14 -21.30 -3.50 10.60
C GLN A 14 -20.17 -4.41 11.10
N LYS A 15 -20.51 -5.48 11.86
CA LYS A 15 -19.53 -6.48 12.31
C LYS A 15 -18.91 -7.23 11.13
N LEU A 16 -19.71 -7.62 10.14
CA LEU A 16 -19.24 -8.30 8.94
C LEU A 16 -18.27 -7.42 8.16
N LEU A 17 -18.65 -6.18 7.88
CA LEU A 17 -17.75 -5.20 7.22
C LEU A 17 -16.45 -5.00 7.99
N HIS A 18 -16.51 -4.99 9.31
CA HIS A 18 -15.30 -4.85 10.13
C HIS A 18 -14.38 -6.08 10.05
N ILE A 19 -14.95 -7.29 9.98
CA ILE A 19 -14.21 -8.54 9.79
C ILE A 19 -13.58 -8.56 8.39
N GLU A 20 -14.33 -8.21 7.36
CA GLU A 20 -13.86 -8.15 5.97
C GLU A 20 -12.70 -7.15 5.82
N CYS A 21 -12.82 -5.95 6.43
CA CYS A 21 -11.75 -4.96 6.43
C CYS A 21 -10.48 -5.45 7.14
N LYS A 22 -10.63 -6.18 8.26
CA LYS A 22 -9.49 -6.80 8.96
C LYS A 22 -8.88 -7.91 8.12
N GLY A 23 -9.70 -8.76 7.51
CA GLY A 23 -9.28 -9.84 6.63
C GLY A 23 -8.51 -9.33 5.41
N CYS A 24 -9.00 -8.30 4.76
CA CYS A 24 -8.33 -7.66 3.63
C CYS A 24 -6.95 -7.07 4.03
N ARG A 25 -6.87 -6.42 5.19
CA ARG A 25 -5.59 -5.90 5.72
C ARG A 25 -4.62 -7.01 6.05
N PHE A 26 -5.11 -8.09 6.65
CA PHE A 26 -4.29 -9.26 6.95
C PHE A 26 -3.77 -9.90 5.66
N ALA A 27 -4.64 -10.11 4.66
CA ALA A 27 -4.26 -10.65 3.35
C ALA A 27 -3.20 -9.80 2.65
N PHE A 28 -3.33 -8.48 2.69
CA PHE A 28 -2.34 -7.55 2.13
C PHE A 28 -0.95 -7.75 2.75
N TRP A 29 -0.88 -7.79 4.09
CA TRP A 29 0.40 -7.98 4.78
C TRP A 29 0.95 -9.40 4.62
N ALA A 30 0.08 -10.41 4.57
CA ALA A 30 0.49 -11.80 4.34
C ALA A 30 1.08 -11.99 2.95
N LEU A 31 0.46 -11.41 1.90
CA LEU A 31 1.01 -11.42 0.54
C LEU A 31 2.37 -10.72 0.47
N LEU A 32 2.49 -9.56 1.09
CA LEU A 32 3.76 -8.83 1.14
C LEU A 32 4.86 -9.65 1.82
N ALA A 33 4.54 -10.27 2.96
CA ALA A 33 5.47 -11.13 3.68
C ALA A 33 5.85 -12.37 2.85
N SER A 34 4.89 -13.01 2.18
CA SER A 34 5.13 -14.15 1.28
C SER A 34 6.10 -13.79 0.16
N ILE A 35 5.88 -12.66 -0.51
CA ILE A 35 6.78 -12.18 -1.56
C ILE A 35 8.20 -11.99 -1.04
N PHE A 36 8.37 -11.34 0.13
CA PHE A 36 9.70 -11.15 0.71
C PHE A 36 10.38 -12.46 1.11
N ILE A 37 9.65 -13.40 1.72
CA ILE A 37 10.19 -14.72 2.07
C ILE A 37 10.65 -15.46 0.81
N GLN A 38 9.84 -15.46 -0.24
CA GLN A 38 10.18 -16.11 -1.49
C GLN A 38 11.40 -15.47 -2.17
N MET A 39 11.48 -14.14 -2.23
CA MET A 39 12.66 -13.44 -2.74
C MET A 39 13.93 -13.79 -1.96
N PHE A 40 13.79 -13.96 -0.64
CA PHE A 40 14.94 -14.35 0.21
C PHE A 40 15.34 -15.80 0.02
N LEU A 41 14.40 -16.72 -0.15
CA LEU A 41 14.67 -18.16 -0.30
C LEU A 41 15.21 -18.53 -1.68
N PHE A 42 14.56 -18.02 -2.73
CA PHE A 42 14.83 -18.41 -4.13
C PHE A 42 15.78 -17.43 -4.86
N GLY A 43 16.00 -16.23 -4.29
CA GLY A 43 16.79 -15.17 -4.91
C GLY A 43 15.98 -14.38 -5.94
N ALA A 44 16.52 -13.23 -6.35
CA ALA A 44 15.85 -12.32 -7.29
C ALA A 44 15.81 -12.85 -8.76
N GLY A 45 16.47 -14.00 -9.04
CA GLY A 45 16.55 -14.58 -10.39
C GLY A 45 15.28 -15.28 -10.87
N ASP A 46 14.47 -15.79 -9.95
CA ASP A 46 13.27 -16.57 -10.27
C ASP A 46 11.97 -15.76 -10.18
N PHE A 47 11.98 -14.56 -10.76
CA PHE A 47 10.80 -13.67 -10.79
C PHE A 47 9.54 -14.36 -11.32
N LYS A 48 9.68 -15.36 -12.22
CA LYS A 48 8.54 -16.10 -12.77
C LYS A 48 7.74 -16.84 -11.71
N GLN A 49 8.39 -17.31 -10.64
CA GLN A 49 7.71 -18.04 -9.56
C GLN A 49 6.89 -17.10 -8.66
N ILE A 50 7.35 -15.86 -8.52
CA ILE A 50 6.75 -14.84 -7.65
C ILE A 50 5.78 -13.94 -8.41
N ALA A 51 5.78 -14.00 -9.76
CA ALA A 51 5.03 -13.09 -10.62
C ALA A 51 3.52 -13.10 -10.34
N GLY A 52 2.94 -14.27 -10.05
CA GLY A 52 1.52 -14.39 -9.73
C GLY A 52 1.13 -13.62 -8.45
N GLU A 53 1.89 -13.80 -7.40
CA GLU A 53 1.67 -13.09 -6.13
C GLU A 53 1.91 -11.58 -6.26
N TRP A 54 2.92 -11.18 -7.03
CA TRP A 54 3.20 -9.79 -7.36
C TRP A 54 2.03 -9.12 -8.07
N ILE A 55 1.44 -9.78 -9.07
CA ILE A 55 0.29 -9.25 -9.81
C ILE A 55 -0.90 -9.08 -8.87
N VAL A 56 -1.23 -10.09 -8.06
CA VAL A 56 -2.34 -10.01 -7.09
C VAL A 56 -2.10 -8.88 -6.08
N PHE A 57 -0.88 -8.77 -5.56
CA PHE A 57 -0.51 -7.70 -4.62
C PHE A 57 -0.66 -6.30 -5.25
N MET A 58 -0.18 -6.11 -6.48
CA MET A 58 -0.28 -4.83 -7.19
C MET A 58 -1.72 -4.45 -7.50
N VAL A 59 -2.55 -5.40 -7.95
CA VAL A 59 -3.98 -5.17 -8.20
C VAL A 59 -4.70 -4.78 -6.91
N LEU A 60 -4.43 -5.48 -5.81
CA LEU A 60 -5.02 -5.18 -4.51
C LEU A 60 -4.57 -3.80 -4.00
N ALA A 61 -3.30 -3.46 -4.12
CA ALA A 61 -2.75 -2.16 -3.71
C ALA A 61 -3.38 -1.02 -4.51
N LEU A 62 -3.51 -1.18 -5.84
CA LEU A 62 -4.16 -0.21 -6.71
C LEU A 62 -5.64 -0.04 -6.37
N TYR A 63 -6.37 -1.15 -6.20
CA TYR A 63 -7.78 -1.13 -5.83
C TYR A 63 -8.01 -0.38 -4.51
N LEU A 64 -7.25 -0.72 -3.47
CA LEU A 64 -7.35 -0.06 -2.16
C LEU A 64 -7.02 1.43 -2.25
N SER A 65 -5.96 1.79 -2.98
CA SER A 65 -5.56 3.18 -3.18
C SER A 65 -6.65 3.99 -3.87
N ILE A 66 -7.20 3.49 -4.98
CA ILE A 66 -8.25 4.16 -5.74
C ILE A 66 -9.53 4.28 -4.90
N SER A 67 -9.91 3.22 -4.18
CA SER A 67 -11.11 3.21 -3.34
C SER A 67 -11.01 4.21 -2.19
N CYS A 68 -9.85 4.29 -1.51
CA CYS A 68 -9.61 5.28 -0.48
C CYS A 68 -9.65 6.72 -1.03
N MET A 69 -9.05 6.95 -2.21
CA MET A 69 -9.09 8.26 -2.86
C MET A 69 -10.52 8.67 -3.25
N ARG A 70 -11.34 7.75 -3.77
CA ARG A 70 -12.74 8.00 -4.11
C ARG A 70 -13.59 8.30 -2.89
N ALA A 71 -13.33 7.62 -1.77
CA ALA A 71 -14.04 7.83 -0.51
C ALA A 71 -13.57 9.10 0.26
N GLY A 72 -12.55 9.82 -0.23
CA GLY A 72 -11.97 10.96 0.48
C GLY A 72 -11.28 10.59 1.80
N ILE A 73 -10.84 9.33 1.93
CA ILE A 73 -10.17 8.82 3.12
C ILE A 73 -8.67 8.79 2.85
N TRP A 74 -7.89 9.53 3.63
CA TRP A 74 -6.43 9.51 3.52
C TRP A 74 -5.82 8.36 4.34
N SER A 75 -5.88 8.50 5.64
CA SER A 75 -5.36 7.49 6.58
C SER A 75 -5.96 7.71 7.96
N ARG A 76 -6.13 6.65 8.74
CA ARG A 76 -6.65 6.73 10.11
C ARG A 76 -5.72 7.46 11.08
N SER A 77 -4.41 7.38 10.88
CA SER A 77 -3.42 7.81 11.87
C SER A 77 -2.48 8.91 11.38
N LEU A 78 -2.44 9.18 10.08
CA LEU A 78 -1.48 10.10 9.49
C LEU A 78 -2.20 11.31 8.89
N LYS A 79 -1.77 12.51 9.28
CA LYS A 79 -2.25 13.76 8.68
C LYS A 79 -1.74 13.88 7.24
N PRO A 80 -2.56 14.37 6.29
CA PRO A 80 -2.18 14.54 4.89
C PRO A 80 -1.24 15.76 4.75
N THR A 81 0.02 15.58 5.16
CA THR A 81 1.04 16.63 5.17
C THR A 81 2.26 16.16 4.38
N PHE A 82 2.95 17.09 3.72
CA PHE A 82 4.19 16.80 2.98
C PHE A 82 5.26 16.15 3.87
N LYS A 83 5.36 16.59 5.14
CA LYS A 83 6.28 16.00 6.12
C LYS A 83 6.01 14.52 6.37
N THR A 84 4.74 14.14 6.45
CA THR A 84 4.34 12.73 6.62
C THR A 84 4.72 11.88 5.41
N ASN A 85 4.55 12.42 4.20
CA ASN A 85 4.97 11.75 2.97
C ASN A 85 6.47 11.56 2.91
N LEU A 86 7.24 12.56 3.33
CA LEU A 86 8.70 12.49 3.39
C LEU A 86 9.17 11.36 4.32
N VAL A 87 8.61 11.32 5.54
CA VAL A 87 8.96 10.28 6.53
C VAL A 87 8.55 8.90 6.04
N ALA A 88 7.34 8.75 5.50
CA ALA A 88 6.86 7.49 4.97
C ALA A 88 7.72 6.98 3.80
N SER A 89 8.08 7.87 2.87
CA SER A 89 8.96 7.53 1.75
C SER A 89 10.37 7.15 2.21
N PHE A 90 10.89 7.82 3.24
CA PHE A 90 12.20 7.50 3.80
C PHE A 90 12.20 6.12 4.47
N VAL A 91 11.19 5.82 5.29
CA VAL A 91 11.06 4.50 5.94
C VAL A 91 10.92 3.39 4.89
N ALA A 92 10.09 3.60 3.86
CA ALA A 92 9.92 2.64 2.77
C ALA A 92 11.22 2.41 1.99
N ALA A 93 11.97 3.48 1.71
CA ALA A 93 13.25 3.43 1.01
C ALA A 93 14.32 2.65 1.79
N VAL A 94 14.43 2.91 3.10
CA VAL A 94 15.38 2.20 3.97
C VAL A 94 15.01 0.73 4.07
N ALA A 95 13.73 0.40 4.25
CA ALA A 95 13.26 -0.98 4.32
C ALA A 95 13.53 -1.75 3.02
N ALA A 96 13.18 -1.16 1.86
CA ALA A 96 13.41 -1.79 0.56
C ALA A 96 14.92 -1.92 0.25
N GLY A 97 15.72 -0.89 0.56
CA GLY A 97 17.17 -0.93 0.43
C GLY A 97 17.81 -2.02 1.27
N ALA A 98 17.37 -2.18 2.52
CA ALA A 98 17.88 -3.24 3.40
C ALA A 98 17.59 -4.64 2.87
N VAL A 99 16.38 -4.88 2.36
CA VAL A 99 16.00 -6.15 1.74
C VAL A 99 16.86 -6.45 0.51
N THR A 100 17.03 -5.48 -0.38
CA THR A 100 17.85 -5.65 -1.60
C THR A 100 19.33 -5.87 -1.27
N ALA A 101 19.86 -5.17 -0.27
CA ALA A 101 21.22 -5.38 0.21
C ALA A 101 21.42 -6.78 0.78
N ALA A 102 20.48 -7.27 1.59
CA ALA A 102 20.53 -8.62 2.15
C ALA A 102 20.51 -9.70 1.07
N ILE A 103 19.66 -9.54 0.05
CA ILE A 103 19.59 -10.46 -1.10
C ILE A 103 20.89 -10.40 -1.91
N SER A 104 21.42 -9.20 -2.17
CA SER A 104 22.67 -9.01 -2.91
C SER A 104 23.86 -9.66 -2.16
N TYR A 105 23.95 -9.45 -0.84
CA TYR A 105 24.97 -10.06 -0.02
C TYR A 105 24.89 -11.59 -0.03
N LYS A 106 23.66 -12.15 0.09
CA LYS A 106 23.44 -13.60 0.02
C LYS A 106 23.90 -14.20 -1.31
N ASN A 107 23.66 -13.50 -2.42
CA ASN A 107 23.93 -14.04 -3.77
C ASN A 107 25.40 -13.88 -4.19
N TYR A 108 26.05 -12.81 -3.78
CA TYR A 108 27.40 -12.45 -4.28
C TYR A 108 28.47 -12.47 -3.20
N GLY A 109 28.12 -12.48 -1.92
CA GLY A 109 29.07 -12.48 -0.80
C GLY A 109 29.91 -11.19 -0.65
N ALA A 110 29.71 -10.18 -1.52
CA ALA A 110 30.48 -8.95 -1.55
C ALA A 110 29.75 -7.84 -0.79
N ILE A 111 30.38 -7.28 0.24
CA ILE A 111 29.83 -6.19 1.05
C ILE A 111 29.68 -4.91 0.22
N GLU A 112 30.65 -4.63 -0.66
CA GLU A 112 30.63 -3.45 -1.55
C GLU A 112 29.42 -3.48 -2.50
N GLY A 113 29.13 -4.64 -3.09
CA GLY A 113 27.96 -4.84 -3.95
C GLY A 113 26.64 -4.71 -3.19
N ALA A 114 26.59 -5.20 -1.96
CA ALA A 114 25.41 -5.04 -1.11
C ALA A 114 25.19 -3.58 -0.72
N ALA A 115 26.23 -2.83 -0.37
CA ALA A 115 26.15 -1.42 -0.05
C ALA A 115 25.72 -0.58 -1.27
N ALA A 116 26.29 -0.86 -2.45
CA ALA A 116 25.88 -0.20 -3.68
C ALA A 116 24.41 -0.48 -4.02
N SER A 117 23.95 -1.72 -3.90
CA SER A 117 22.56 -2.10 -4.09
C SER A 117 21.63 -1.36 -3.12
N PHE A 118 21.99 -1.27 -1.83
CA PHE A 118 21.24 -0.52 -0.84
C PHE A 118 21.03 0.93 -1.29
N VAL A 119 22.10 1.64 -1.61
CA VAL A 119 22.04 3.07 -1.94
C VAL A 119 21.21 3.32 -3.21
N ILE A 120 21.44 2.55 -4.26
CA ILE A 120 20.75 2.72 -5.54
C ILE A 120 19.24 2.47 -5.36
N PHE A 121 18.86 1.36 -4.75
CA PHE A 121 17.46 1.02 -4.56
C PHE A 121 16.77 1.94 -3.56
N ALA A 122 17.43 2.35 -2.47
CA ALA A 122 16.87 3.29 -1.51
C ALA A 122 16.56 4.64 -2.17
N ILE A 123 17.47 5.19 -2.98
CA ILE A 123 17.24 6.44 -3.71
C ILE A 123 16.07 6.28 -4.69
N MET A 124 16.07 5.22 -5.49
CA MET A 124 15.03 4.98 -6.49
C MET A 124 13.63 4.84 -5.84
N ILE A 125 13.51 4.05 -4.78
CA ILE A 125 12.25 3.85 -4.05
C ILE A 125 11.81 5.14 -3.34
N PHE A 126 12.74 5.90 -2.76
CA PHE A 126 12.43 7.18 -2.13
C PHE A 126 11.75 8.15 -3.11
N PHE A 127 12.33 8.37 -4.27
CA PHE A 127 11.74 9.26 -5.28
C PHE A 127 10.41 8.75 -5.81
N LEU A 128 10.31 7.44 -6.08
CA LEU A 128 9.08 6.83 -6.58
C LEU A 128 7.94 6.96 -5.55
N CYS A 129 8.21 6.69 -4.27
CA CYS A 129 7.24 6.87 -3.19
C CYS A 129 6.86 8.33 -3.00
N MET A 130 7.82 9.26 -3.05
CA MET A 130 7.55 10.70 -2.94
C MET A 130 6.62 11.18 -4.05
N ILE A 131 6.85 10.78 -5.29
CA ILE A 131 5.99 11.15 -6.44
C ILE A 131 4.60 10.57 -6.24
N ALA A 132 4.48 9.27 -5.93
CA ALA A 132 3.21 8.59 -5.74
C ALA A 132 2.38 9.21 -4.59
N LEU A 133 3.00 9.45 -3.43
CA LEU A 133 2.33 10.03 -2.26
C LEU A 133 1.96 11.50 -2.49
N THR A 134 2.78 12.28 -3.18
CA THR A 134 2.47 13.67 -3.50
C THR A 134 1.30 13.77 -4.48
N PHE A 135 1.28 12.90 -5.49
CA PHE A 135 0.15 12.81 -6.43
C PHE A 135 -1.14 12.40 -5.70
N SER A 136 -1.07 11.38 -4.83
CA SER A 136 -2.20 10.95 -4.00
C SER A 136 -2.71 12.07 -3.10
N LEU A 137 -1.80 12.84 -2.48
CA LEU A 137 -2.15 13.99 -1.64
C LEU A 137 -2.87 15.09 -2.45
N ALA A 138 -2.39 15.38 -3.66
CA ALA A 138 -3.02 16.37 -4.54
C ALA A 138 -4.43 15.94 -4.96
N ALA A 139 -4.61 14.66 -5.32
CA ALA A 139 -5.90 14.11 -5.68
C ALA A 139 -6.89 14.12 -4.48
N TYR A 140 -6.42 13.77 -3.29
CA TYR A 140 -7.20 13.83 -2.05
C TYR A 140 -7.68 15.25 -1.75
N LYS A 141 -6.79 16.24 -1.79
CA LYS A 141 -7.15 17.66 -1.53
C LYS A 141 -8.16 18.19 -2.55
N ARG A 142 -8.01 17.84 -3.84
CA ARG A 142 -8.99 18.20 -4.88
C ARG A 142 -10.36 17.60 -4.60
N ARG A 143 -10.42 16.37 -4.11
CA ARG A 143 -11.68 15.69 -3.81
C ARG A 143 -12.40 16.30 -2.61
N ILE A 144 -11.68 16.60 -1.53
CA ILE A 144 -12.27 17.26 -0.36
C ILE A 144 -12.83 18.63 -0.74
N LYS A 145 -12.07 19.44 -1.48
CA LYS A 145 -12.53 20.76 -1.91
C LYS A 145 -13.84 20.68 -2.70
N LYS A 146 -13.98 19.70 -3.60
CA LYS A 146 -15.24 19.49 -4.32
C LYS A 146 -16.40 19.12 -3.40
N MET A 147 -16.16 18.25 -2.42
CA MET A 147 -17.21 17.87 -1.46
C MET A 147 -17.65 19.05 -0.58
N GLU A 148 -16.72 19.94 -0.21
CA GLU A 148 -17.05 21.17 0.55
C GLU A 148 -17.83 22.17 -0.30
N GLU A 149 -17.52 22.30 -1.60
CA GLU A 149 -18.25 23.16 -2.55
C GLU A 149 -19.68 22.66 -2.76
N ASP A 150 -19.87 21.34 -2.95
CA ASP A 150 -21.21 20.72 -3.11
C ASP A 150 -22.08 20.94 -1.87
N TYR A 151 -21.54 20.83 -0.64
CA TYR A 151 -22.29 21.09 0.60
C TYR A 151 -22.72 22.56 0.77
N THR A 152 -21.93 23.50 0.27
CA THR A 152 -22.24 24.92 0.37
C THR A 152 -23.25 25.36 -0.70
N GLU A 153 -23.46 24.61 -1.77
CA GLU A 153 -24.50 24.88 -2.77
C GLU A 153 -25.90 24.36 -2.36
N ASP A 154 -25.95 23.25 -1.61
CA ASP A 154 -27.21 22.67 -1.12
C ASP A 154 -27.85 23.47 0.04
N ASP A 155 -27.08 24.34 0.71
CA ASP A 155 -27.56 25.22 1.80
C ASP A 155 -28.05 26.63 1.31
N LYS A 156 -28.14 26.87 0.00
CA LYS A 156 -28.65 28.12 -0.61
C LYS A 156 -29.94 27.89 -1.35
#